data_9a9099fdf9c30df767ae67d72ec1c874
#
_entry.id   9a9099fdf9c30df767ae67d72ec1c874
#
_cell.length_a   1.000
_cell.length_b   1.000
_cell.length_c   1.000
_cell.angle_alpha   90.00
_cell.angle_beta   90.00
_cell.angle_gamma   90.00
#
_symmetry.space_group_name_H-M   'P 1'
#
loop_
_entity.id
_entity.type
_entity.pdbx_description
1 polymer ?
#
loop_
_entity_poly.entity_id
_entity_poly.type
_entity_poly.pdbx_seq_one_letter_code
_entity_poly.pdbx_strand_id
1 'polypeptide(L)'
;MQRSGYTDEQINKKISRYEDSDMLYEESEDALDRLKQIRQAEVEQAKQQQEEQARQQEEQSREFFNTVTNEINSLTNIRGIAIPREDRKALFDYIFKVDQNGQSQYTKDFNKNLSKNLIESAYFTMKADALISGATRKGESSAAEKLRNLMRH
;
A
#
# COMPACT_ATOMS: atom_id res chain seq x y z
N MET A 1 -6.38 -9.58 -32.93
CA MET A 1 -7.41 -9.13 -31.97
C MET A 1 -8.58 -8.51 -32.72
N GLN A 2 -9.76 -9.09 -32.59
CA GLN A 2 -10.98 -8.56 -33.25
C GLN A 2 -11.55 -7.43 -32.39
N ARG A 3 -11.27 -6.18 -32.77
CA ARG A 3 -11.74 -4.99 -32.04
C ARG A 3 -13.01 -4.36 -32.58
N SER A 4 -13.42 -4.66 -33.80
CA SER A 4 -14.53 -3.99 -34.48
C SER A 4 -15.61 -4.93 -35.01
N GLY A 5 -15.57 -6.20 -34.68
CA GLY A 5 -16.42 -7.21 -35.33
C GLY A 5 -16.01 -7.58 -36.75
N TYR A 6 -14.97 -6.95 -37.28
CA TYR A 6 -14.41 -7.26 -38.59
C TYR A 6 -12.91 -7.56 -38.46
N THR A 7 -12.45 -8.62 -39.14
CA THR A 7 -11.00 -8.88 -39.29
C THR A 7 -10.42 -7.99 -40.41
N ASP A 8 -9.13 -7.80 -40.44
CA ASP A 8 -8.45 -7.02 -41.49
C ASP A 8 -8.76 -7.57 -42.90
N GLU A 9 -8.85 -8.89 -43.01
CA GLU A 9 -9.24 -9.55 -44.27
C GLU A 9 -10.69 -9.23 -44.68
N GLN A 10 -11.61 -9.19 -43.73
CA GLN A 10 -13.00 -8.80 -43.98
C GLN A 10 -13.12 -7.34 -44.36
N ILE A 11 -12.35 -6.47 -43.74
CA ILE A 11 -12.27 -5.04 -44.09
C ILE A 11 -11.76 -4.88 -45.52
N ASN A 12 -10.66 -5.55 -45.87
CA ASN A 12 -10.09 -5.49 -47.21
C ASN A 12 -11.07 -6.04 -48.29
N LYS A 13 -11.78 -7.13 -47.98
CA LYS A 13 -12.83 -7.66 -48.88
C LYS A 13 -13.96 -6.67 -49.10
N LYS A 14 -14.40 -5.99 -48.06
CA LYS A 14 -15.43 -4.96 -48.17
C LYS A 14 -14.95 -3.76 -48.98
N ILE A 15 -13.76 -3.30 -48.78
CA ILE A 15 -13.13 -2.22 -49.57
C ILE A 15 -13.08 -2.62 -51.03
N SER A 16 -12.60 -3.82 -51.36
CA SER A 16 -12.57 -4.33 -52.74
C SER A 16 -13.93 -4.44 -53.38
N ARG A 17 -14.97 -4.84 -52.59
CA ARG A 17 -16.36 -4.95 -53.08
C ARG A 17 -16.94 -3.60 -53.45
N TYR A 18 -16.61 -2.55 -52.74
CA TYR A 18 -17.15 -1.20 -52.94
C TYR A 18 -16.24 -0.29 -53.74
N GLU A 19 -15.06 -0.78 -54.18
CA GLU A 19 -14.08 -0.01 -54.95
C GLU A 19 -14.65 0.50 -56.28
N ASP A 20 -15.56 -0.23 -56.93
CA ASP A 20 -16.28 0.13 -58.13
C ASP A 20 -17.65 0.78 -57.90
N SER A 21 -18.03 1.04 -56.63
CA SER A 21 -19.29 1.67 -56.25
C SER A 21 -19.08 2.97 -55.49
N ASP A 22 -19.95 3.93 -55.68
CA ASP A 22 -19.95 5.21 -54.96
C ASP A 22 -20.18 5.08 -53.44
N MET A 23 -20.35 3.84 -52.95
CA MET A 23 -20.60 3.52 -51.53
C MET A 23 -19.32 3.26 -50.73
N LEU A 24 -18.13 3.22 -51.34
CA LEU A 24 -16.86 3.00 -50.68
C LEU A 24 -16.57 4.03 -49.58
N TYR A 25 -16.85 5.30 -49.87
CA TYR A 25 -16.67 6.39 -48.93
C TYR A 25 -17.54 6.26 -47.69
N GLU A 26 -18.83 5.99 -47.86
CA GLU A 26 -19.80 5.82 -46.75
C GLU A 26 -19.43 4.64 -45.87
N GLU A 27 -19.05 3.50 -46.45
CA GLU A 27 -18.65 2.30 -45.72
C GLU A 27 -17.35 2.55 -44.91
N SER A 28 -16.39 3.29 -45.48
CA SER A 28 -15.16 3.68 -44.82
C SER A 28 -15.42 4.63 -43.67
N GLU A 29 -16.34 5.57 -43.82
CA GLU A 29 -16.75 6.52 -42.79
C GLU A 29 -17.44 5.81 -41.62
N ASP A 30 -18.36 4.90 -41.90
CA ASP A 30 -19.05 4.09 -40.91
C ASP A 30 -18.08 3.19 -40.12
N ALA A 31 -17.11 2.57 -40.81
CA ALA A 31 -16.09 1.77 -40.16
C ALA A 31 -15.21 2.60 -39.25
N LEU A 32 -14.84 3.81 -39.65
CA LEU A 32 -14.07 4.74 -38.85
C LEU A 32 -14.82 5.20 -37.60
N ASP A 33 -16.12 5.51 -37.73
CA ASP A 33 -16.98 5.92 -36.63
C ASP A 33 -17.13 4.81 -35.60
N ARG A 34 -17.31 3.55 -36.05
CA ARG A 34 -17.32 2.38 -35.16
C ARG A 34 -16.01 2.21 -34.40
N LEU A 35 -14.87 2.36 -35.06
CA LEU A 35 -13.56 2.29 -34.41
C LEU A 35 -13.37 3.39 -33.37
N LYS A 36 -13.84 4.61 -33.66
CA LYS A 36 -13.82 5.71 -32.71
C LYS A 36 -14.68 5.41 -31.47
N GLN A 37 -15.89 4.89 -31.68
CA GLN A 37 -16.81 4.51 -30.59
C GLN A 37 -16.21 3.42 -29.70
N ILE A 38 -15.61 2.39 -30.28
CA ILE A 38 -14.94 1.31 -29.55
C ILE A 38 -13.77 1.86 -28.74
N ARG A 39 -12.93 2.72 -29.34
CA ARG A 39 -11.82 3.35 -28.64
C ARG A 39 -12.29 4.23 -27.48
N GLN A 40 -13.36 5.00 -27.68
CA GLN A 40 -13.95 5.82 -26.61
C GLN A 40 -14.48 4.95 -25.47
N ALA A 41 -15.13 3.83 -25.77
CA ALA A 41 -15.62 2.89 -24.77
C ALA A 41 -14.46 2.24 -24.00
N GLU A 42 -13.39 1.84 -24.69
CA GLU A 42 -12.18 1.29 -24.05
C GLU A 42 -11.50 2.31 -23.12
N VAL A 43 -11.37 3.55 -23.56
CA VAL A 43 -10.79 4.65 -22.76
C VAL A 43 -11.64 4.93 -21.53
N GLU A 44 -12.95 5.01 -21.68
CA GLU A 44 -13.88 5.23 -20.58
C GLU A 44 -13.84 4.08 -19.57
N GLN A 45 -13.81 2.85 -20.04
CA GLN A 45 -13.69 1.67 -19.17
C GLN A 45 -12.37 1.66 -18.41
N ALA A 46 -11.26 1.98 -19.06
CA ALA A 46 -9.95 2.09 -18.40
C ALA A 46 -9.95 3.19 -17.35
N LYS A 47 -10.56 4.34 -17.64
CA LYS A 47 -10.72 5.45 -16.69
C LYS A 47 -11.55 5.03 -15.48
N GLN A 48 -12.68 4.38 -15.68
CA GLN A 48 -13.53 3.89 -14.59
C GLN A 48 -12.80 2.87 -13.72
N GLN A 49 -12.01 1.97 -14.30
CA GLN A 49 -11.19 1.01 -13.55
C GLN A 49 -10.12 1.72 -12.71
N GLN A 50 -9.46 2.73 -13.27
CA GLN A 50 -8.47 3.53 -12.52
C GLN A 50 -9.12 4.30 -11.37
N GLU A 51 -10.25 4.92 -11.60
CA GLU A 51 -10.99 5.64 -10.56
C GLU A 51 -11.46 4.70 -9.45
N GLU A 52 -11.94 3.52 -9.78
CA GLU A 52 -12.35 2.50 -8.82
C GLU A 52 -11.16 1.98 -8.00
N GLN A 53 -10.03 1.70 -8.63
CA GLN A 53 -8.80 1.30 -7.93
C GLN A 53 -8.30 2.40 -6.99
N ALA A 54 -8.29 3.64 -7.46
CA ALA A 54 -7.90 4.79 -6.63
C ALA A 54 -8.83 4.96 -5.42
N ARG A 55 -10.13 4.81 -5.62
CA ARG A 55 -11.13 4.86 -4.54
C ARG A 55 -10.93 3.74 -3.52
N GLN A 56 -10.69 2.52 -3.98
CA GLN A 56 -10.42 1.38 -3.09
C GLN A 56 -9.13 1.57 -2.29
N GLN A 57 -8.07 2.06 -2.92
CA GLN A 57 -6.82 2.36 -2.23
C GLN A 57 -6.99 3.47 -1.17
N GLU A 58 -7.72 4.52 -1.51
CA GLU A 58 -8.02 5.61 -0.57
C GLU A 58 -8.84 5.11 0.63
N GLU A 59 -9.86 4.28 0.37
CA GLU A 59 -10.70 3.69 1.41
C GLU A 59 -9.89 2.77 2.33
N GLN A 60 -9.06 1.88 1.77
CA GLN A 60 -8.16 1.01 2.54
C GLN A 60 -7.17 1.81 3.38
N SER A 61 -6.59 2.87 2.82
CA SER A 61 -5.66 3.75 3.53
C SER A 61 -6.35 4.48 4.69
N ARG A 62 -7.58 4.93 4.48
CA ARG A 62 -8.39 5.59 5.51
C ARG A 62 -8.78 4.61 6.62
N GLU A 63 -9.22 3.43 6.28
CA GLU A 63 -9.53 2.38 7.25
C GLU A 63 -8.31 1.99 8.07
N PHE A 64 -7.18 1.81 7.43
CA PHE A 64 -5.91 1.52 8.08
C PHE A 64 -5.52 2.65 9.05
N PHE A 65 -5.57 3.89 8.60
CA PHE A 65 -5.31 5.06 9.44
C PHE A 65 -6.22 5.12 10.65
N ASN A 66 -7.52 4.92 10.46
CA ASN A 66 -8.50 4.93 11.55
C ASN A 66 -8.25 3.79 12.53
N THR A 67 -7.96 2.60 12.05
CA THR A 67 -7.68 1.43 12.88
C THR A 67 -6.44 1.66 13.74
N VAL A 68 -5.34 2.08 13.14
CA VAL A 68 -4.09 2.35 13.87
C VAL A 68 -4.26 3.50 14.87
N THR A 69 -4.98 4.56 14.48
CA THR A 69 -5.27 5.69 15.37
C THR A 69 -6.06 5.24 16.60
N ASN A 70 -7.08 4.43 16.40
CA ASN A 70 -7.89 3.90 17.51
C ASN A 70 -7.07 2.97 18.41
N GLU A 71 -6.24 2.12 17.84
CA GLU A 71 -5.36 1.24 18.59
C GLU A 71 -4.33 2.04 19.43
N ILE A 72 -3.71 3.07 18.84
CA ILE A 72 -2.79 3.94 19.57
C ILE A 72 -3.50 4.68 20.72
N ASN A 73 -4.70 5.20 20.47
CA ASN A 73 -5.45 5.93 21.49
C ASN A 73 -5.85 5.07 22.68
N SER A 74 -6.10 3.80 22.46
CA SER A 74 -6.43 2.83 23.52
C SER A 74 -5.22 2.07 24.08
N LEU A 75 -4.02 2.34 23.55
CA LEU A 75 -2.82 1.63 23.91
C LEU A 75 -2.37 1.98 25.35
N THR A 76 -2.33 0.98 26.22
CA THR A 76 -1.84 1.11 27.59
C THR A 76 -0.50 0.44 27.81
N ASN A 77 -0.24 -0.63 27.05
CA ASN A 77 1.00 -1.37 27.10
C ASN A 77 1.30 -2.00 25.75
N ILE A 78 2.55 -2.31 25.50
CA ILE A 78 3.01 -3.15 24.40
C ILE A 78 3.75 -4.32 25.00
N ARG A 79 3.18 -5.53 24.88
CA ARG A 79 3.74 -6.79 25.39
C ARG A 79 4.18 -6.71 26.86
N GLY A 80 3.34 -6.07 27.70
CA GLY A 80 3.59 -5.89 29.11
C GLY A 80 4.40 -4.65 29.49
N ILE A 81 4.92 -3.90 28.53
CA ILE A 81 5.63 -2.65 28.76
C ILE A 81 4.62 -1.50 28.73
N ALA A 82 4.51 -0.78 29.87
CA ALA A 82 3.58 0.35 29.98
C ALA A 82 3.96 1.48 29.01
N ILE A 83 2.94 2.01 28.32
CA ILE A 83 3.09 3.12 27.38
C ILE A 83 2.41 4.36 27.95
N PRO A 84 3.17 5.39 28.36
CA PRO A 84 2.62 6.64 28.85
C PRO A 84 1.81 7.38 27.77
N ARG A 85 0.92 8.27 28.20
CA ARG A 85 0.08 9.04 27.31
C ARG A 85 0.88 9.91 26.33
N GLU A 86 2.00 10.47 26.80
CA GLU A 86 2.91 11.30 26.01
C GLU A 86 3.52 10.47 24.85
N ASP A 87 3.89 9.23 25.14
CA ASP A 87 4.48 8.34 24.15
C ASP A 87 3.46 7.92 23.07
N ARG A 88 2.19 7.82 23.40
CA ARG A 88 1.14 7.54 22.42
C ARG A 88 1.05 8.62 21.36
N LYS A 89 1.08 9.89 21.78
CA LYS A 89 1.10 11.03 20.86
C LYS A 89 2.38 11.06 20.01
N ALA A 90 3.51 10.85 20.64
CA ALA A 90 4.80 10.77 19.95
C ALA A 90 4.84 9.63 18.93
N LEU A 91 4.27 8.47 19.27
CA LEU A 91 4.17 7.32 18.39
C LEU A 91 3.26 7.62 17.17
N PHE A 92 2.12 8.23 17.39
CA PHE A 92 1.23 8.66 16.31
C PHE A 92 1.93 9.63 15.35
N ASP A 93 2.57 10.66 15.88
CA ASP A 93 3.31 11.65 15.07
C ASP A 93 4.48 10.99 14.32
N TYR A 94 5.17 10.08 14.94
CA TYR A 94 6.28 9.33 14.35
C TYR A 94 5.86 8.51 13.14
N ILE A 95 4.69 7.86 13.20
CA ILE A 95 4.16 7.03 12.12
C ILE A 95 3.50 7.87 11.01
N PHE A 96 2.70 8.87 11.38
CA PHE A 96 1.78 9.54 10.45
C PHE A 96 2.13 10.96 10.07
N LYS A 97 2.91 11.68 10.89
CA LYS A 97 3.30 13.04 10.54
C LYS A 97 4.30 13.03 9.40
N VAL A 98 3.90 13.61 8.27
CA VAL A 98 4.71 13.64 7.06
C VAL A 98 5.39 14.99 6.87
N ASP A 99 6.55 14.98 6.22
CA ASP A 99 7.28 16.17 5.80
C ASP A 99 6.79 16.71 4.45
N GLN A 100 7.50 17.67 3.89
CA GLN A 100 7.20 18.28 2.59
C GLN A 100 7.23 17.26 1.44
N ASN A 101 7.97 16.16 1.59
CA ASN A 101 8.08 15.07 0.61
C ASN A 101 7.04 13.96 0.82
N GLY A 102 6.14 14.11 1.80
CA GLY A 102 5.14 13.10 2.13
C GLY A 102 5.69 11.89 2.89
N GLN A 103 6.87 12.01 3.51
CA GLN A 103 7.51 10.94 4.26
C GLN A 103 7.41 11.16 5.76
N SER A 104 6.98 10.12 6.50
CA SER A 104 7.01 10.14 7.96
C SER A 104 8.44 9.91 8.48
N GLN A 105 8.69 10.30 9.73
CA GLN A 105 9.97 10.04 10.38
C GLN A 105 10.24 8.55 10.50
N TYR A 106 9.19 7.75 10.78
CA TYR A 106 9.30 6.29 10.79
C TYR A 106 9.81 5.74 9.45
N THR A 107 9.22 6.19 8.34
CA THR A 107 9.65 5.77 7.00
C THR A 107 11.10 6.14 6.72
N LYS A 108 11.51 7.36 7.07
CA LYS A 108 12.89 7.81 6.89
C LYS A 108 13.88 6.98 7.70
N ASP A 109 13.58 6.76 8.98
CA ASP A 109 14.45 6.00 9.88
C ASP A 109 14.54 4.53 9.47
N PHE A 110 13.42 3.94 9.06
CA PHE A 110 13.37 2.57 8.56
C PHE A 110 14.20 2.40 7.29
N ASN A 111 14.05 3.30 6.33
CA ASN A 111 14.72 3.23 5.03
C ASN A 111 16.23 3.57 5.11
N LYS A 112 16.66 4.30 6.13
CA LYS A 112 18.07 4.67 6.32
C LYS A 112 19.00 3.45 6.40
N ASN A 113 18.53 2.38 7.01
CA ASN A 113 19.20 1.08 7.08
C ASN A 113 18.18 -0.03 6.79
N LEU A 114 17.63 -0.02 5.60
CA LEU A 114 16.45 -0.84 5.24
C LEU A 114 16.65 -2.33 5.52
N SER A 115 17.76 -2.91 5.06
CA SER A 115 18.04 -4.34 5.24
C SER A 115 18.15 -4.74 6.70
N LYS A 116 18.89 -3.96 7.50
CA LYS A 116 19.05 -4.17 8.93
C LYS A 116 17.71 -4.06 9.65
N ASN A 117 16.98 -2.97 9.40
CA ASN A 117 15.71 -2.69 10.06
C ASN A 117 14.64 -3.72 9.70
N LEU A 118 14.62 -4.20 8.44
CA LEU A 118 13.73 -5.27 8.02
C LEU A 118 14.01 -6.58 8.77
N ILE A 119 15.28 -6.97 8.87
CA ILE A 119 15.69 -8.21 9.56
C ILE A 119 15.36 -8.11 11.05
N GLU A 120 15.72 -7.01 11.70
CA GLU A 120 15.41 -6.77 13.12
C GLU A 120 13.91 -6.76 13.38
N SER A 121 13.14 -6.04 12.57
CA SER A 121 11.69 -5.99 12.68
C SER A 121 11.04 -7.37 12.51
N ALA A 122 11.48 -8.15 11.52
CA ALA A 122 10.99 -9.49 11.29
C ALA A 122 11.32 -10.42 12.47
N TYR A 123 12.53 -10.35 12.99
CA TYR A 123 12.96 -11.13 14.15
C TYR A 123 12.19 -10.75 15.41
N PHE A 124 12.02 -9.46 15.68
CA PHE A 124 11.18 -8.99 16.79
C PHE A 124 9.73 -9.45 16.64
N THR A 125 9.15 -9.37 15.47
CA THR A 125 7.78 -9.85 15.23
C THR A 125 7.67 -11.35 15.53
N MET A 126 8.64 -12.14 15.12
CA MET A 126 8.67 -13.60 15.30
C MET A 126 8.92 -14.02 16.76
N LYS A 127 9.76 -13.30 17.49
CA LYS A 127 10.31 -13.71 18.80
C LYS A 127 10.09 -12.69 19.93
N ALA A 128 9.22 -11.70 19.74
CA ALA A 128 9.09 -10.57 20.66
C ALA A 128 8.86 -10.98 22.11
N ASP A 129 7.94 -11.95 22.36
CA ASP A 129 7.63 -12.36 23.75
C ASP A 129 8.83 -13.04 24.43
N ALA A 130 9.56 -13.88 23.69
CA ALA A 130 10.75 -14.53 24.20
C ALA A 130 11.87 -13.51 24.49
N LEU A 131 12.05 -12.52 23.64
CA LEU A 131 13.05 -11.47 23.81
C LEU A 131 12.75 -10.59 25.04
N ILE A 132 11.50 -10.18 25.19
CA ILE A 132 11.06 -9.35 26.33
C ILE A 132 11.17 -10.15 27.62
N SER A 133 10.74 -11.39 27.65
CA SER A 133 10.89 -12.28 28.82
C SER A 133 12.33 -12.53 29.19
N GLY A 134 13.20 -12.72 28.20
CA GLY A 134 14.65 -12.87 28.39
C GLY A 134 15.30 -11.62 28.98
N ALA A 135 14.94 -10.44 28.46
CA ALA A 135 15.44 -9.15 28.96
C ALA A 135 14.96 -8.89 30.41
N THR A 136 13.71 -9.18 30.73
CA THR A 136 13.14 -9.04 32.07
C THR A 136 13.87 -9.95 33.07
N ARG A 137 14.07 -11.23 32.74
CA ARG A 137 14.81 -12.17 33.61
C ARG A 137 16.24 -11.72 33.82
N LYS A 138 16.91 -11.22 32.78
CA LYS A 138 18.28 -10.70 32.89
C LYS A 138 18.32 -9.46 33.79
N GLY A 139 17.35 -8.55 33.68
CA GLY A 139 17.24 -7.38 34.54
C GLY A 139 17.02 -7.76 36.02
N GLU A 140 16.11 -8.69 36.26
CA GLU A 140 15.83 -9.22 37.61
C GLU A 140 17.08 -9.90 38.24
N SER A 141 17.75 -10.74 37.45
CA SER A 141 18.98 -11.40 37.87
C SER A 141 20.09 -10.39 38.20
N SER A 142 20.29 -9.37 37.40
CA SER A 142 21.26 -8.30 37.62
C SER A 142 20.93 -7.47 38.87
N ALA A 143 19.66 -7.17 39.09
CA ALA A 143 19.17 -6.46 40.28
C ALA A 143 19.43 -7.29 41.57
N ALA A 144 19.08 -8.58 41.50
CA ALA A 144 19.31 -9.51 42.60
C ALA A 144 20.81 -9.66 42.95
N GLU A 145 21.67 -9.70 41.94
CA GLU A 145 23.12 -9.75 42.10
C GLU A 145 23.68 -8.47 42.74
N LYS A 146 23.25 -7.31 42.28
CA LYS A 146 23.60 -6.02 42.86
C LYS A 146 23.17 -5.94 44.33
N LEU A 147 21.97 -6.36 44.64
CA LEU A 147 21.46 -6.38 46.04
C LEU A 147 22.29 -7.32 46.91
N ARG A 148 22.61 -8.51 46.42
CA ARG A 148 23.49 -9.47 47.12
C ARG A 148 24.86 -8.89 47.41
N ASN A 149 25.47 -8.20 46.45
CA ASN A 149 26.78 -7.58 46.62
C ASN A 149 26.75 -6.45 47.65
N LEU A 150 25.66 -5.67 47.69
CA LEU A 150 25.46 -4.63 48.72
C LEU A 150 25.32 -5.22 50.13
N MET A 151 24.66 -6.37 50.25
CA MET A 151 24.44 -7.05 51.54
C MET A 151 25.71 -7.75 52.09
N ARG A 152 26.71 -8.01 51.25
CA ARG A 152 27.99 -8.64 51.65
C ARG A 152 28.98 -7.66 52.24
N HIS A 153 28.75 -6.39 52.11
CA HIS A 153 29.55 -5.32 52.63
C HIS A 153 28.78 -4.59 53.75
#